data_52841f45332fd3bd9340ce6c57115df1
#
_entry.id   52841f45332fd3bd9340ce6c57115df1
#
_cell.length_a   1.000
_cell.length_b   1.000
_cell.length_c   1.000
_cell.angle_alpha   90.00
_cell.angle_beta   90.00
_cell.angle_gamma   90.00
#
_symmetry.space_group_name_H-M   'P 1'
#
loop_
_entity.id
_entity.type
_entity.pdbx_description
1 polymer ?
#
loop_
_entity_poly.entity_id
_entity_poly.type
_entity_poly.pdbx_seq_one_letter_code
_entity_poly.pdbx_strand_id
1 'polypeptide(L)'
;YRISLTYSSNALEGNSLTESETKVVIEDGLTIEGKPLRDMYEAVGHARAYDYIHTLSTNKPLEEADILELHRLFYEKIDSEKAGHYRNVPVFISGSQYAVTPPAKVESEIRKFVKWFNDNENKLPTPEFAALAHKKFVFIHPFVDGNGRVARLILNLALLRGEYTIALIPAILRHEYVQSLE
;
A
#
# COMPACT_ATOMS: atom_id res chain seq x y z
N TYR A 1 -0.95 12.83 -10.02
CA TYR A 1 -1.30 11.87 -8.92
C TYR A 1 -0.11 11.04 -8.45
N ARG A 2 0.80 10.60 -9.34
CA ARG A 2 1.95 9.74 -8.97
C ARG A 2 2.80 10.32 -7.83
N ILE A 3 3.18 11.59 -7.93
CA ILE A 3 3.97 12.30 -6.91
C ILE A 3 3.14 12.47 -5.63
N SER A 4 1.94 13.03 -5.74
CA SER A 4 1.10 13.37 -4.59
C SER A 4 0.68 12.12 -3.79
N LEU A 5 0.33 11.00 -4.45
CA LEU A 5 0.03 9.75 -3.76
C LEU A 5 1.28 9.17 -3.08
N THR A 6 2.42 9.18 -3.78
CA THR A 6 3.68 8.68 -3.20
C THR A 6 4.05 9.50 -1.97
N TYR A 7 4.00 10.82 -2.06
CA TYR A 7 4.26 11.71 -0.93
C TYR A 7 3.30 11.43 0.23
N SER A 8 1.98 11.54 0.01
CA SER A 8 0.99 11.42 1.10
C SER A 8 1.03 10.04 1.77
N SER A 9 1.17 8.98 0.98
CA SER A 9 1.21 7.61 1.48
C SER A 9 2.48 7.33 2.32
N ASN A 10 3.63 7.86 1.95
CA ASN A 10 4.86 7.73 2.72
C ASN A 10 4.87 8.65 3.96
N ALA A 11 4.36 9.87 3.85
CA ALA A 11 4.26 10.81 4.97
C ALA A 11 3.37 10.28 6.11
N LEU A 12 2.30 9.52 5.79
CA LEU A 12 1.48 8.82 6.78
C LEU A 12 2.28 7.81 7.62
N GLU A 13 3.35 7.25 7.06
CA GLU A 13 4.24 6.30 7.74
C GLU A 13 5.50 6.94 8.32
N GLY A 14 5.59 8.28 8.30
CA GLY A 14 6.68 9.03 8.92
C GLY A 14 7.88 9.36 8.01
N ASN A 15 7.77 9.15 6.70
CA ASN A 15 8.76 9.60 5.73
C ASN A 15 8.91 11.12 5.80
N SER A 16 10.13 11.62 5.79
CA SER A 16 10.46 13.03 6.04
C SER A 16 10.54 13.91 4.79
N LEU A 17 10.37 13.33 3.60
CA LEU A 17 10.38 14.11 2.35
C LEU A 17 9.13 14.98 2.26
N THR A 18 9.28 16.19 1.77
CA THR A 18 8.17 17.03 1.29
C THR A 18 7.67 16.55 -0.07
N GLU A 19 6.52 17.03 -0.53
CA GLU A 19 6.01 16.68 -1.86
C GLU A 19 6.96 17.14 -2.98
N SER A 20 7.54 18.33 -2.85
CA SER A 20 8.53 18.85 -3.81
C SER A 20 9.81 18.01 -3.83
N GLU A 21 10.31 17.60 -2.66
CA GLU A 21 11.48 16.70 -2.56
C GLU A 21 11.17 15.32 -3.13
N THR A 22 9.96 14.79 -2.87
CA THR A 22 9.49 13.54 -3.46
C THR A 22 9.50 13.61 -4.98
N LYS A 23 9.08 14.74 -5.56
CA LYS A 23 9.14 14.98 -7.02
C LYS A 23 10.58 14.91 -7.52
N VAL A 24 11.50 15.63 -6.89
CA VAL A 24 12.93 15.64 -7.27
C VAL A 24 13.54 14.23 -7.22
N VAL A 25 13.22 13.46 -6.17
CA VAL A 25 13.72 12.08 -6.03
C VAL A 25 13.18 11.17 -7.15
N ILE A 26 11.89 11.31 -7.51
CA ILE A 26 11.25 10.42 -8.49
C ILE A 26 11.57 10.81 -9.93
N GLU A 27 11.54 12.12 -10.26
CA GLU A 27 11.68 12.59 -11.63
C GLU A 27 13.13 12.84 -12.03
N ASP A 28 13.93 13.41 -11.11
CA ASP A 28 15.31 13.78 -11.41
C ASP A 28 16.32 12.72 -10.92
N GLY A 29 15.89 11.75 -10.11
CA GLY A 29 16.76 10.70 -9.54
C GLY A 29 17.82 11.24 -8.56
N LEU A 30 17.58 12.40 -7.97
CA LEU A 30 18.51 13.05 -7.05
C LEU A 30 18.22 12.69 -5.60
N THR A 31 19.25 12.67 -4.78
CA THR A 31 19.14 12.55 -3.32
C THR A 31 18.92 13.93 -2.69
N ILE A 32 18.25 13.94 -1.53
CA ILE A 32 17.99 15.16 -0.77
C ILE A 32 18.95 15.22 0.42
N GLU A 33 19.71 16.29 0.51
CA GLU A 33 20.67 16.50 1.60
C GLU A 33 19.94 16.54 2.97
N GLY A 34 20.54 15.89 3.97
CA GLY A 34 20.00 15.83 5.32
C GLY A 34 18.81 14.89 5.52
N LYS A 35 18.36 14.17 4.48
CA LYS A 35 17.27 13.18 4.58
C LYS A 35 17.81 11.75 4.62
N PRO A 36 17.16 10.84 5.37
CA PRO A 36 17.52 9.42 5.37
C PRO A 36 17.46 8.82 3.97
N LEU A 37 18.44 8.03 3.57
CA LEU A 37 18.44 7.34 2.29
C LEU A 37 17.23 6.39 2.15
N ARG A 38 16.76 5.82 3.26
CA ARG A 38 15.56 5.00 3.30
C ARG A 38 14.34 5.75 2.76
N ASP A 39 14.16 7.03 3.11
CA ASP A 39 13.03 7.84 2.67
C ASP A 39 12.98 7.97 1.14
N MET A 40 14.15 8.07 0.51
CA MET A 40 14.28 8.11 -0.95
C MET A 40 13.95 6.76 -1.58
N TYR A 41 14.41 5.66 -0.98
CA TYR A 41 14.06 4.31 -1.45
C TYR A 41 12.57 4.05 -1.32
N GLU A 42 11.92 4.49 -0.25
CA GLU A 42 10.47 4.42 -0.06
C GLU A 42 9.73 5.21 -1.15
N ALA A 43 10.19 6.42 -1.48
CA ALA A 43 9.58 7.24 -2.54
C ALA A 43 9.70 6.58 -3.92
N VAL A 44 10.90 6.14 -4.30
CA VAL A 44 11.13 5.49 -5.60
C VAL A 44 10.37 4.16 -5.69
N GLY A 45 10.42 3.35 -4.64
CA GLY A 45 9.73 2.06 -4.59
C GLY A 45 8.21 2.21 -4.67
N HIS A 46 7.64 3.16 -3.91
CA HIS A 46 6.20 3.44 -3.95
C HIS A 46 5.76 3.94 -5.34
N ALA A 47 6.54 4.81 -5.98
CA ALA A 47 6.25 5.30 -7.32
C ALA A 47 6.24 4.16 -8.36
N ARG A 48 7.15 3.18 -8.26
CA ARG A 48 7.15 1.96 -9.10
C ARG A 48 5.91 1.11 -8.85
N ALA A 49 5.53 0.92 -7.59
CA ALA A 49 4.32 0.18 -7.23
C ALA A 49 3.04 0.91 -7.69
N TYR A 50 3.04 2.26 -7.66
CA TYR A 50 1.97 3.07 -8.26
C TYR A 50 1.86 2.82 -9.79
N ASP A 51 2.97 2.85 -10.50
CA ASP A 51 2.95 2.55 -11.94
C ASP A 51 2.40 1.14 -12.21
N TYR A 52 2.72 0.18 -11.35
CA TYR A 52 2.23 -1.19 -11.47
C TYR A 52 0.71 -1.31 -11.28
N ILE A 53 0.08 -0.58 -10.33
CA ILE A 53 -1.39 -0.64 -10.19
C ILE A 53 -2.12 -0.18 -11.46
N HIS A 54 -1.55 0.70 -12.26
CA HIS A 54 -2.12 1.09 -13.55
C HIS A 54 -2.10 -0.05 -14.57
N THR A 55 -1.11 -0.94 -14.51
CA THR A 55 -1.10 -2.16 -15.34
C THR A 55 -2.14 -3.18 -14.90
N LEU A 56 -2.50 -3.18 -13.61
CA LEU A 56 -3.51 -4.04 -13.00
C LEU A 56 -4.93 -3.49 -13.12
N SER A 57 -5.08 -2.21 -13.50
CA SER A 57 -6.40 -1.57 -13.66
C SER A 57 -7.17 -2.05 -14.90
N THR A 58 -6.57 -2.84 -15.75
CA THR A 58 -7.23 -3.55 -16.85
C THR A 58 -8.03 -4.75 -16.32
N ASN A 59 -9.02 -5.24 -17.07
CA ASN A 59 -9.97 -6.29 -16.68
C ASN A 59 -9.37 -7.69 -16.35
N LYS A 60 -8.15 -7.75 -15.87
CA LYS A 60 -7.50 -8.98 -15.39
C LYS A 60 -7.84 -9.19 -13.90
N PRO A 61 -8.26 -10.40 -13.46
CA PRO A 61 -8.44 -10.69 -12.05
C PRO A 61 -7.17 -10.38 -11.25
N LEU A 62 -7.35 -9.86 -10.02
CA LEU A 62 -6.25 -9.70 -9.07
C LEU A 62 -5.73 -11.09 -8.67
N GLU A 63 -4.41 -11.27 -8.66
CA GLU A 63 -3.76 -12.49 -8.23
C GLU A 63 -2.93 -12.25 -6.95
N GLU A 64 -2.67 -13.32 -6.22
CA GLU A 64 -1.78 -13.29 -5.04
C GLU A 64 -0.39 -12.76 -5.43
N ALA A 65 0.11 -13.16 -6.60
CA ALA A 65 1.38 -12.70 -7.15
C ALA A 65 1.43 -11.17 -7.35
N ASP A 66 0.32 -10.53 -7.69
CA ASP A 66 0.26 -9.07 -7.86
C ASP A 66 0.48 -8.36 -6.52
N ILE A 67 -0.07 -8.90 -5.43
CA ILE A 67 0.12 -8.37 -4.08
C ILE A 67 1.59 -8.48 -3.64
N LEU A 68 2.21 -9.62 -3.89
CA LEU A 68 3.63 -9.84 -3.60
C LEU A 68 4.51 -8.91 -4.43
N GLU A 69 4.17 -8.70 -5.70
CA GLU A 69 4.89 -7.80 -6.60
C GLU A 69 4.76 -6.34 -6.16
N LEU A 70 3.56 -5.88 -5.75
CA LEU A 70 3.39 -4.53 -5.19
C LEU A 70 4.33 -4.29 -4.00
N HIS A 71 4.40 -5.24 -3.08
CA HIS A 71 5.31 -5.14 -1.94
C HIS A 71 6.77 -5.23 -2.37
N ARG A 72 7.12 -6.12 -3.30
CA ARG A 72 8.49 -6.27 -3.82
C ARG A 72 8.98 -4.96 -4.44
N LEU A 73 8.19 -4.36 -5.32
CA LEU A 73 8.53 -3.09 -5.98
C LEU A 73 8.77 -1.96 -4.97
N PHE A 74 7.96 -1.92 -3.92
CA PHE A 74 8.09 -0.94 -2.85
C PHE A 74 9.32 -1.20 -1.97
N TYR A 75 9.57 -2.45 -1.56
CA TYR A 75 10.45 -2.77 -0.44
C TYR A 75 11.85 -3.26 -0.84
N GLU A 76 12.08 -3.59 -2.11
CA GLU A 76 13.30 -4.22 -2.64
C GLU A 76 14.60 -3.46 -2.29
N LYS A 77 14.57 -2.13 -2.31
CA LYS A 77 15.74 -1.31 -1.97
C LYS A 77 15.90 -1.07 -0.46
N ILE A 78 14.89 -1.40 0.33
CA ILE A 78 14.89 -1.25 1.78
C ILE A 78 15.41 -2.55 2.44
N ASP A 79 14.83 -3.69 2.06
CA ASP A 79 15.24 -5.01 2.53
C ASP A 79 14.86 -6.07 1.47
N SER A 80 15.82 -6.42 0.63
CA SER A 80 15.61 -7.33 -0.51
C SER A 80 15.23 -8.75 -0.10
N GLU A 81 15.63 -9.19 1.11
CA GLU A 81 15.29 -10.52 1.61
C GLU A 81 13.81 -10.65 2.01
N LYS A 82 13.23 -9.54 2.45
CA LYS A 82 11.81 -9.50 2.89
C LYS A 82 10.87 -8.98 1.80
N ALA A 83 11.41 -8.35 0.75
CA ALA A 83 10.62 -7.78 -0.33
C ALA A 83 9.83 -8.85 -1.09
N GLY A 84 8.52 -8.71 -1.14
CA GLY A 84 7.62 -9.68 -1.80
C GLY A 84 7.43 -10.99 -1.04
N HIS A 85 7.81 -11.05 0.25
CA HIS A 85 7.65 -12.25 1.07
C HIS A 85 6.73 -11.99 2.26
N TYR A 86 5.83 -12.93 2.52
CA TYR A 86 5.00 -12.89 3.73
C TYR A 86 5.84 -13.02 4.98
N ARG A 87 5.41 -12.32 6.03
CA ARG A 87 6.04 -12.45 7.34
C ARG A 87 5.80 -13.84 7.95
N ASN A 88 6.79 -14.33 8.63
CA ASN A 88 6.73 -15.52 9.47
C ASN A 88 6.80 -15.19 10.97
N VAL A 89 6.76 -13.90 11.33
CA VAL A 89 6.83 -13.40 12.70
C VAL A 89 5.57 -12.61 13.07
N PRO A 90 5.20 -12.56 14.36
CA PRO A 90 4.14 -11.67 14.84
C PRO A 90 4.51 -10.20 14.62
N VAL A 91 3.51 -9.39 14.25
CA VAL A 91 3.62 -7.93 14.15
C VAL A 91 2.38 -7.29 14.76
N PHE A 92 2.47 -6.01 15.08
CA PHE A 92 1.39 -5.22 15.66
C PHE A 92 1.19 -3.95 14.86
N ILE A 93 -0.05 -3.50 14.73
CA ILE A 93 -0.35 -2.18 14.19
C ILE A 93 -0.25 -1.19 15.34
N SER A 94 0.68 -0.25 15.24
CA SER A 94 0.88 0.77 16.27
C SER A 94 -0.38 1.63 16.41
N GLY A 95 -0.94 1.68 17.62
CA GLY A 95 -2.15 2.45 17.93
C GLY A 95 -3.47 1.71 17.70
N SER A 96 -3.46 0.48 17.15
CA SER A 96 -4.65 -0.36 17.00
C SER A 96 -4.85 -1.28 18.22
N GLN A 97 -6.10 -1.52 18.57
CA GLN A 97 -6.50 -2.50 19.58
C GLN A 97 -6.78 -3.89 18.98
N TYR A 98 -6.84 -4.00 17.68
CA TYR A 98 -7.14 -5.24 16.97
C TYR A 98 -5.90 -6.06 16.68
N ALA A 99 -6.00 -7.35 16.91
CA ALA A 99 -4.97 -8.30 16.55
C ALA A 99 -4.98 -8.55 15.03
N VAL A 100 -3.82 -8.48 14.41
CA VAL A 100 -3.64 -8.87 13.01
C VAL A 100 -3.60 -10.40 12.85
N THR A 101 -3.76 -10.87 11.62
CA THR A 101 -3.71 -12.30 11.29
C THR A 101 -2.44 -12.96 11.84
N PRO A 102 -2.51 -14.11 12.55
CA PRO A 102 -1.34 -14.87 12.97
C PRO A 102 -0.48 -15.29 11.76
N PRO A 103 0.87 -15.34 11.88
CA PRO A 103 1.78 -15.64 10.76
C PRO A 103 1.40 -16.89 9.98
N ALA A 104 1.07 -17.98 10.65
CA ALA A 104 0.71 -19.27 10.02
C ALA A 104 -0.57 -19.21 9.17
N LYS A 105 -1.39 -18.16 9.30
CA LYS A 105 -2.65 -17.98 8.56
C LYS A 105 -2.55 -16.91 7.47
N VAL A 106 -1.47 -16.15 7.39
CA VAL A 106 -1.33 -15.02 6.46
C VAL A 106 -1.61 -15.44 5.01
N GLU A 107 -0.94 -16.45 4.52
CA GLU A 107 -1.09 -16.92 3.14
C GLU A 107 -2.53 -17.34 2.83
N SER A 108 -3.17 -18.09 3.73
CA SER A 108 -4.55 -18.53 3.55
C SER A 108 -5.55 -17.34 3.57
N GLU A 109 -5.31 -16.33 4.40
CA GLU A 109 -6.16 -15.14 4.46
C GLU A 109 -5.97 -14.24 3.23
N ILE A 110 -4.75 -14.14 2.68
CA ILE A 110 -4.52 -13.44 1.41
C ILE A 110 -5.24 -14.13 0.26
N ARG A 111 -5.22 -15.47 0.17
CA ARG A 111 -5.99 -16.20 -0.87
C ARG A 111 -7.50 -15.95 -0.74
N LYS A 112 -8.03 -15.91 0.48
CA LYS A 112 -9.45 -15.54 0.72
C LYS A 112 -9.71 -14.09 0.34
N PHE A 113 -8.80 -13.19 0.65
CA PHE A 113 -8.89 -11.78 0.28
C PHE A 113 -8.92 -11.60 -1.24
N VAL A 114 -8.01 -12.23 -1.98
CA VAL A 114 -7.95 -12.18 -3.45
C VAL A 114 -9.25 -12.70 -4.06
N LYS A 115 -9.74 -13.84 -3.56
CA LYS A 115 -11.04 -14.36 -4.00
C LYS A 115 -12.17 -13.37 -3.70
N TRP A 116 -12.23 -12.84 -2.48
CA TRP A 116 -13.25 -11.86 -2.09
C TRP A 116 -13.18 -10.60 -2.96
N PHE A 117 -11.97 -10.09 -3.25
CA PHE A 117 -11.76 -8.92 -4.10
C PHE A 117 -12.38 -9.13 -5.48
N ASN A 118 -12.02 -10.22 -6.16
CA ASN A 118 -12.51 -10.54 -7.49
C ASN A 118 -14.04 -10.84 -7.53
N ASP A 119 -14.55 -11.49 -6.48
CA ASP A 119 -15.98 -11.83 -6.38
C ASP A 119 -16.89 -10.61 -6.13
N ASN A 120 -16.35 -9.50 -5.58
CA ASN A 120 -17.15 -8.36 -5.12
C ASN A 120 -16.90 -7.05 -5.87
N GLU A 121 -15.88 -6.98 -6.71
CA GLU A 121 -15.48 -5.79 -7.46
C GLU A 121 -16.66 -5.12 -8.20
N ASN A 122 -17.59 -5.92 -8.76
CA ASN A 122 -18.75 -5.43 -9.49
C ASN A 122 -20.09 -5.58 -8.74
N LYS A 123 -20.05 -5.92 -7.44
CA LYS A 123 -21.25 -6.13 -6.62
C LYS A 123 -21.54 -5.01 -5.63
N LEU A 124 -20.50 -4.28 -5.26
CA LEU A 124 -20.58 -3.18 -4.31
C LEU A 124 -20.35 -1.84 -5.03
N PRO A 125 -20.86 -0.73 -4.49
CA PRO A 125 -20.44 0.60 -4.95
C PRO A 125 -18.93 0.76 -4.83
N THR A 126 -18.27 1.25 -5.87
CA THR A 126 -16.80 1.29 -5.95
C THR A 126 -16.12 1.92 -4.73
N PRO A 127 -16.57 3.07 -4.17
CA PRO A 127 -15.93 3.64 -2.98
C PRO A 127 -16.05 2.73 -1.74
N GLU A 128 -17.19 2.06 -1.56
CA GLU A 128 -17.40 1.10 -0.47
C GLU A 128 -16.51 -0.12 -0.65
N PHE A 129 -16.46 -0.69 -1.86
CA PHE A 129 -15.59 -1.80 -2.21
C PHE A 129 -14.12 -1.48 -1.93
N ALA A 130 -13.66 -0.31 -2.38
CA ALA A 130 -12.28 0.14 -2.17
C ALA A 130 -11.93 0.30 -0.68
N ALA A 131 -12.84 0.88 0.12
CA ALA A 131 -12.67 1.03 1.56
C ALA A 131 -12.63 -0.34 2.27
N LEU A 132 -13.51 -1.27 1.89
CA LEU A 132 -13.53 -2.62 2.44
C LEU A 132 -12.28 -3.43 2.05
N ALA A 133 -11.82 -3.32 0.81
CA ALA A 133 -10.60 -3.97 0.35
C ALA A 133 -9.39 -3.47 1.16
N HIS A 134 -9.29 -2.16 1.33
CA HIS A 134 -8.27 -1.54 2.16
C HIS A 134 -8.30 -2.07 3.61
N LYS A 135 -9.46 -1.99 4.28
CA LYS A 135 -9.63 -2.43 5.66
C LYS A 135 -9.26 -3.91 5.84
N LYS A 136 -9.79 -4.79 4.98
CA LYS A 136 -9.49 -6.24 5.01
C LYS A 136 -8.00 -6.50 4.89
N PHE A 137 -7.31 -5.84 3.96
CA PHE A 137 -5.88 -6.02 3.76
C PHE A 137 -5.07 -5.53 4.96
N VAL A 138 -5.42 -4.37 5.53
CA VAL A 138 -4.77 -3.85 6.74
C VAL A 138 -4.82 -4.84 7.89
N PHE A 139 -5.94 -5.54 8.11
CA PHE A 139 -6.07 -6.51 9.19
C PHE A 139 -5.42 -7.87 8.91
N ILE A 140 -5.21 -8.23 7.66
CA ILE A 140 -4.35 -9.38 7.34
C ILE A 140 -2.90 -9.05 7.67
N HIS A 141 -2.45 -7.84 7.32
CA HIS A 141 -1.11 -7.32 7.62
C HIS A 141 -0.01 -8.30 7.20
N PRO A 142 0.08 -8.65 5.90
CA PRO A 142 0.85 -9.83 5.48
C PRO A 142 2.37 -9.67 5.53
N PHE A 143 2.89 -8.45 5.61
CA PHE A 143 4.32 -8.17 5.52
C PHE A 143 4.91 -7.71 6.86
N VAL A 144 6.23 -7.71 6.96
CA VAL A 144 6.93 -7.21 8.16
C VAL A 144 6.84 -5.70 8.29
N ASP A 145 6.75 -4.98 7.15
CA ASP A 145 6.59 -3.53 7.02
C ASP A 145 5.93 -3.22 5.67
N GLY A 146 5.53 -1.98 5.42
CA GLY A 146 4.95 -1.55 4.15
C GLY A 146 3.47 -1.90 3.95
N ASN A 147 2.82 -2.53 4.92
CA ASN A 147 1.42 -2.95 4.80
C ASN A 147 0.46 -1.79 4.53
N GLY A 148 0.61 -0.67 5.22
CA GLY A 148 -0.22 0.53 5.02
C GLY A 148 -0.09 1.09 3.60
N ARG A 149 1.13 1.13 3.07
CA ARG A 149 1.42 1.61 1.71
C ARG A 149 0.81 0.70 0.65
N VAL A 150 0.99 -0.61 0.78
CA VAL A 150 0.36 -1.60 -0.12
C VAL A 150 -1.18 -1.55 -0.01
N ALA A 151 -1.73 -1.41 1.20
CA ALA A 151 -3.17 -1.29 1.40
C ALA A 151 -3.76 -0.08 0.66
N ARG A 152 -3.09 1.10 0.71
CA ARG A 152 -3.52 2.30 -0.02
C ARG A 152 -3.35 2.17 -1.54
N LEU A 153 -2.37 1.40 -2.01
CA LEU A 153 -2.27 1.04 -3.43
C LEU A 153 -3.41 0.13 -3.87
N ILE A 154 -3.81 -0.87 -3.05
CA ILE A 154 -4.95 -1.75 -3.33
C ILE A 154 -6.27 -0.96 -3.32
N LEU A 155 -6.46 -0.01 -2.38
CA LEU A 155 -7.60 0.91 -2.38
C LEU A 155 -7.68 1.66 -3.72
N ASN A 156 -6.56 2.22 -4.16
CA ASN A 156 -6.51 2.98 -5.40
C ASN A 156 -6.66 2.11 -6.65
N LEU A 157 -6.17 0.87 -6.63
CA LEU A 157 -6.45 -0.10 -7.70
C LEU A 157 -7.97 -0.35 -7.82
N ALA A 158 -8.66 -0.55 -6.70
CA ALA A 158 -10.10 -0.76 -6.68
C ALA A 158 -10.86 0.46 -7.24
N LEU A 159 -10.44 1.68 -6.88
CA LEU A 159 -11.00 2.92 -7.41
C LEU A 159 -10.77 3.04 -8.94
N LEU A 160 -9.55 2.80 -9.41
CA LEU A 160 -9.20 2.87 -10.83
C LEU A 160 -10.01 1.88 -11.67
N ARG A 161 -10.22 0.66 -11.18
CA ARG A 161 -11.02 -0.37 -11.86
C ARG A 161 -12.50 0.03 -11.97
N GLY A 162 -13.00 0.78 -10.99
CA GLY A 162 -14.34 1.35 -11.01
C GLY A 162 -14.43 2.71 -11.72
N GLU A 163 -13.41 3.10 -12.49
CA GLU A 163 -13.34 4.36 -13.24
C GLU A 163 -13.34 5.63 -12.36
N TYR A 164 -12.94 5.49 -11.08
CA TYR A 164 -12.75 6.62 -10.18
C TYR A 164 -11.31 7.15 -10.26
N THR A 165 -11.13 8.37 -9.80
CA THR A 165 -9.80 8.99 -9.64
C THR A 165 -9.08 8.43 -8.42
N ILE A 166 -7.76 8.66 -8.35
CA ILE A 166 -6.93 8.34 -7.19
C ILE A 166 -7.40 9.11 -5.95
N ALA A 167 -7.57 8.39 -4.84
CA ALA A 167 -7.82 8.96 -3.52
C ALA A 167 -6.51 9.20 -2.77
N LEU A 168 -6.34 10.41 -2.26
CA LEU A 168 -5.21 10.82 -1.43
C LEU A 168 -5.69 10.95 0.02
N ILE A 169 -4.92 10.40 0.96
CA ILE A 169 -5.16 10.59 2.39
C ILE A 169 -4.08 11.54 2.90
N PRO A 170 -4.40 12.80 3.21
CA PRO A 170 -3.42 13.77 3.70
C PRO A 170 -2.81 13.33 5.03
N ALA A 171 -1.49 13.50 5.19
CA ALA A 171 -0.79 13.08 6.41
C ALA A 171 -1.34 13.77 7.69
N ILE A 172 -1.88 14.99 7.56
CA ILE A 172 -2.53 15.70 8.67
C ILE A 172 -3.76 14.96 9.22
N LEU A 173 -4.42 14.13 8.41
CA LEU A 173 -5.58 13.32 8.82
C LEU A 173 -5.18 11.92 9.31
N ARG A 174 -3.89 11.70 9.62
CA ARG A 174 -3.40 10.38 10.03
C ARG A 174 -4.18 9.80 11.22
N HIS A 175 -4.52 10.62 12.19
CA HIS A 175 -5.24 10.17 13.36
C HIS A 175 -6.65 9.69 13.02
N GLU A 176 -7.42 10.50 12.32
CA GLU A 176 -8.79 10.19 11.87
C GLU A 176 -8.79 8.98 10.92
N TYR A 177 -7.79 8.91 10.04
CA TYR A 177 -7.62 7.78 9.15
C TYR A 177 -7.41 6.46 9.91
N VAL A 178 -6.50 6.44 10.89
CA VAL A 178 -6.27 5.24 11.72
C VAL A 178 -7.52 4.89 12.51
N GLN A 179 -8.19 5.88 13.13
CA GLN A 179 -9.46 5.65 13.84
C GLN A 179 -10.57 5.07 12.95
N SER A 180 -10.65 5.49 11.69
CA SER A 180 -11.68 4.97 10.76
C SER A 180 -11.47 3.50 10.38
N LEU A 181 -10.29 2.95 10.62
CA LEU A 181 -10.00 1.54 10.39
C LEU A 181 -10.41 0.64 11.56
N GLU A 182 -10.54 1.21 12.76
CA GLU A 182 -11.02 0.52 13.97
C GLU A 182 -12.52 0.24 13.89
#